data_ed2cbf9cc8bacf6fa0441c29c14e5ebb
#
_entry.id   ed2cbf9cc8bacf6fa0441c29c14e5ebb
#
_cell.length_a   1.000
_cell.length_b   1.000
_cell.length_c   1.000
_cell.angle_alpha   90.00
_cell.angle_beta   90.00
_cell.angle_gamma   90.00
#
_symmetry.space_group_name_H-M   'P 1'
#
loop_
_entity.id
_entity.type
_entity.pdbx_description
1 polymer ?
#
loop_
_entity_poly.entity_id
_entity_poly.type
_entity_poly.pdbx_seq_one_letter_code
_entity_poly.pdbx_strand_id
1 'polypeptide(L)'
;TDQVPKEPYRVKYGEAVVRSEGKDVTLVAIGCLVIDALKASDMLKKIGISAEVIDPRTLSPIDYKTIIKSVKKTRRLVVLDPGWHSFGAASEIISSVLEKEYFKLKSKPLRLCLPDSHTPMSKNLEKKYYLDQYKIFKDIKKLFKKK
;
A
#
# COMPACT_ATOMS: atom_id res chain seq x y z
N THR A 1 12.39 -4.40 -16.65
CA THR A 1 11.66 -4.40 -17.92
C THR A 1 10.60 -5.48 -17.88
N ASP A 2 9.37 -5.11 -18.17
CA ASP A 2 8.24 -6.04 -18.21
C ASP A 2 7.68 -6.08 -19.64
N GLN A 3 6.91 -7.12 -19.97
CA GLN A 3 6.29 -7.23 -21.29
C GLN A 3 5.14 -6.25 -21.40
N VAL A 4 5.19 -5.41 -22.42
CA VAL A 4 4.10 -4.50 -22.77
C VAL A 4 3.15 -5.21 -23.74
N PRO A 5 1.82 -5.17 -23.51
CA PRO A 5 0.86 -5.72 -24.46
C PRO A 5 1.05 -5.11 -25.86
N LYS A 6 0.96 -5.94 -26.92
CA LYS A 6 1.07 -5.48 -28.31
C LYS A 6 -0.17 -4.69 -28.73
N GLU A 7 -1.33 -5.04 -28.20
CA GLU A 7 -2.59 -4.39 -28.50
C GLU A 7 -2.79 -3.14 -27.62
N PRO A 8 -3.34 -2.04 -28.18
CA PRO A 8 -3.65 -0.85 -27.41
C PRO A 8 -4.71 -1.17 -26.37
N TYR A 9 -4.46 -0.75 -25.13
CA TYR A 9 -5.44 -0.87 -24.04
C TYR A 9 -5.67 0.48 -23.37
N ARG A 10 -6.86 0.67 -22.79
CA ARG A 10 -7.21 1.86 -22.07
C ARG A 10 -7.29 1.59 -20.57
N VAL A 11 -6.64 2.46 -19.80
CA VAL A 11 -6.77 2.48 -18.34
C VAL A 11 -7.83 3.51 -17.98
N LYS A 12 -8.86 3.10 -17.26
CA LYS A 12 -9.90 4.02 -16.82
C LYS A 12 -9.35 4.97 -15.75
N TYR A 13 -9.66 6.25 -15.93
CA TYR A 13 -9.24 7.30 -15.01
C TYR A 13 -10.09 7.26 -13.74
N GLY A 14 -9.44 7.35 -12.56
CA GLY A 14 -10.14 7.34 -11.28
C GLY A 14 -10.66 5.96 -10.83
N GLU A 15 -10.24 4.88 -11.49
CA GLU A 15 -10.57 3.52 -11.07
C GLU A 15 -9.33 2.79 -10.55
N ALA A 16 -9.38 2.35 -9.29
CA ALA A 16 -8.35 1.51 -8.69
C ALA A 16 -8.45 0.06 -9.16
N VAL A 17 -7.34 -0.66 -9.07
CA VAL A 17 -7.28 -2.09 -9.42
C VAL A 17 -6.83 -2.91 -8.22
N VAL A 18 -7.59 -3.96 -7.90
CA VAL A 18 -7.17 -5.00 -6.98
C VAL A 18 -6.18 -5.90 -7.72
N ARG A 19 -4.90 -5.81 -7.37
CA ARG A 19 -3.80 -6.59 -7.96
C ARG A 19 -3.65 -7.97 -7.33
N SER A 20 -4.03 -8.10 -6.08
CA SER A 20 -4.06 -9.37 -5.34
C SER A 20 -5.22 -9.35 -4.36
N GLU A 21 -6.02 -10.40 -4.38
CA GLU A 21 -7.11 -10.58 -3.42
C GLU A 21 -6.59 -11.00 -2.04
N GLY A 22 -7.23 -10.48 -0.99
CA GLY A 22 -6.87 -10.82 0.38
C GLY A 22 -8.01 -10.57 1.39
N LYS A 23 -7.84 -11.08 2.62
CA LYS A 23 -8.87 -10.99 3.67
C LYS A 23 -8.37 -10.47 5.03
N ASP A 24 -7.06 -10.33 5.21
CA ASP A 24 -6.49 -10.02 6.53
C ASP A 24 -5.97 -8.59 6.65
N VAL A 25 -5.49 -7.99 5.56
CA VAL A 25 -4.99 -6.62 5.51
C VAL A 25 -5.15 -6.03 4.10
N THR A 26 -5.52 -4.76 4.02
CA THR A 26 -5.55 -3.97 2.79
C THR A 26 -4.25 -3.18 2.66
N LEU A 27 -3.55 -3.36 1.55
CA LEU A 27 -2.37 -2.62 1.16
C LEU A 27 -2.73 -1.70 -0.01
N VAL A 28 -2.78 -0.40 0.21
CA VAL A 28 -2.91 0.59 -0.88
C VAL A 28 -1.50 1.02 -1.25
N ALA A 29 -1.05 0.63 -2.44
CA ALA A 29 0.32 0.86 -2.89
C ALA A 29 0.37 1.87 -4.04
N ILE A 30 1.14 2.94 -3.87
CA ILE A 30 1.24 4.03 -4.83
C ILE A 30 2.45 3.83 -5.74
N GLY A 31 2.23 3.91 -7.05
CA GLY A 31 3.28 3.93 -8.08
C GLY A 31 4.17 2.68 -8.04
N CYS A 32 5.47 2.87 -8.00
CA CYS A 32 6.45 1.77 -8.04
C CYS A 32 6.32 0.78 -6.87
N LEU A 33 5.75 1.20 -5.73
CA LEU A 33 5.57 0.35 -4.56
C LEU A 33 4.53 -0.76 -4.76
N VAL A 34 3.74 -0.74 -5.82
CA VAL A 34 2.82 -1.84 -6.17
C VAL A 34 3.57 -3.16 -6.35
N ILE A 35 4.73 -3.12 -7.01
CA ILE A 35 5.56 -4.32 -7.26
C ILE A 35 6.08 -4.88 -5.93
N ASP A 36 6.61 -4.02 -5.05
CA ASP A 36 7.13 -4.45 -3.75
C ASP A 36 6.01 -4.92 -2.82
N ALA A 37 4.82 -4.30 -2.91
CA ALA A 37 3.63 -4.74 -2.19
C ALA A 37 3.18 -6.15 -2.59
N LEU A 38 3.19 -6.47 -3.88
CA LEU A 38 2.87 -7.81 -4.39
C LEU A 38 3.88 -8.84 -3.89
N LYS A 39 5.18 -8.57 -3.99
CA LYS A 39 6.22 -9.45 -3.45
C LYS A 39 6.10 -9.65 -1.94
N ALA A 40 5.80 -8.56 -1.20
CA ALA A 40 5.55 -8.64 0.24
C ALA A 40 4.28 -9.45 0.56
N SER A 41 3.23 -9.32 -0.24
CA SER A 41 2.00 -10.13 -0.14
C SER A 41 2.28 -11.63 -0.29
N ASP A 42 3.13 -12.03 -1.25
CA ASP A 42 3.55 -13.42 -1.42
C ASP A 42 4.34 -13.92 -0.20
N MET A 43 5.19 -13.09 0.39
CA MET A 43 5.91 -13.42 1.63
C MET A 43 4.96 -13.57 2.82
N LEU A 44 3.96 -12.69 2.94
CA LEU A 44 2.93 -12.75 3.98
C LEU A 44 2.07 -14.01 3.85
N LYS A 45 1.71 -14.38 2.64
CA LYS A 45 0.95 -15.60 2.33
C LYS A 45 1.65 -16.87 2.85
N LYS A 46 2.97 -16.94 2.74
CA LYS A 46 3.78 -18.08 3.27
C LYS A 46 3.69 -18.24 4.78
N ILE A 47 3.30 -17.19 5.52
CA ILE A 47 3.09 -17.22 6.97
C ILE A 47 1.62 -17.12 7.37
N GLY A 48 0.70 -17.40 6.43
CA GLY A 48 -0.74 -17.46 6.69
C GLY A 48 -1.46 -16.11 6.75
N ILE A 49 -0.84 -15.02 6.28
CA ILE A 49 -1.46 -13.68 6.21
C ILE A 49 -1.84 -13.38 4.77
N SER A 50 -3.14 -13.16 4.53
CA SER A 50 -3.70 -12.88 3.21
C SER A 50 -3.86 -11.37 3.02
N ALA A 51 -2.96 -10.76 2.25
CA ALA A 51 -2.98 -9.32 1.95
C ALA A 51 -3.69 -9.02 0.64
N GLU A 52 -4.62 -8.06 0.67
CA GLU A 52 -5.22 -7.48 -0.54
C GLU A 52 -4.39 -6.28 -0.99
N VAL A 53 -3.87 -6.33 -2.21
CA VAL A 53 -3.06 -5.27 -2.79
C VAL A 53 -3.91 -4.46 -3.77
N ILE A 54 -4.04 -3.16 -3.51
CA ILE A 54 -4.77 -2.21 -4.34
C ILE A 54 -3.79 -1.20 -4.93
N ASP A 55 -3.83 -1.07 -6.24
CA ASP A 55 -3.18 -0.03 -7.00
C ASP A 55 -4.22 1.07 -7.27
N PRO A 56 -4.11 2.25 -6.65
CA PRO A 56 -5.08 3.34 -6.85
C PRO A 56 -5.00 3.95 -8.26
N ARG A 57 -3.91 3.76 -9.00
CA ARG A 57 -3.61 4.29 -10.33
C ARG A 57 -3.61 5.81 -10.42
N THR A 58 -4.58 6.47 -9.80
CA THR A 58 -4.71 7.93 -9.73
C THR A 58 -4.83 8.40 -8.29
N LEU A 59 -4.23 9.57 -8.00
CA LEU A 59 -4.35 10.24 -6.71
C LEU A 59 -5.41 11.35 -6.73
N SER A 60 -5.80 11.79 -7.94
CA SER A 60 -6.87 12.76 -8.12
C SER A 60 -7.60 12.46 -9.43
N PRO A 61 -8.86 11.96 -9.37
CA PRO A 61 -9.55 11.48 -8.16
C PRO A 61 -9.01 10.13 -7.67
N ILE A 62 -9.17 9.86 -6.35
CA ILE A 62 -8.89 8.55 -5.75
C ILE A 62 -10.17 7.71 -5.72
N ASP A 63 -10.08 6.43 -6.05
CA ASP A 63 -11.18 5.47 -5.91
C ASP A 63 -11.32 4.99 -4.46
N TYR A 64 -11.86 5.87 -3.63
CA TYR A 64 -12.16 5.52 -2.23
C TYR A 64 -13.16 4.37 -2.09
N LYS A 65 -14.06 4.19 -3.06
CA LYS A 65 -15.07 3.12 -3.04
C LYS A 65 -14.42 1.74 -3.00
N THR A 66 -13.44 1.51 -3.86
CA THR A 66 -12.68 0.26 -3.90
C THR A 66 -11.85 0.06 -2.63
N ILE A 67 -11.16 1.11 -2.16
CA ILE A 67 -10.36 1.06 -0.93
C ILE A 67 -11.25 0.75 0.28
N ILE A 68 -12.35 1.46 0.46
CA ILE A 68 -13.29 1.28 1.57
C ILE A 68 -13.88 -0.14 1.56
N LYS A 69 -14.28 -0.65 0.40
CA LYS A 69 -14.79 -2.03 0.26
C LYS A 69 -13.77 -3.05 0.79
N SER A 70 -12.51 -2.88 0.45
CA SER A 70 -11.43 -3.74 0.94
C SER A 70 -11.21 -3.60 2.44
N VAL A 71 -11.15 -2.37 2.95
CA VAL A 71 -10.94 -2.11 4.39
C VAL A 71 -12.10 -2.64 5.23
N LYS A 72 -13.34 -2.57 4.75
CA LYS A 72 -14.51 -3.21 5.41
C LYS A 72 -14.30 -4.71 5.61
N LYS A 73 -13.74 -5.38 4.61
CA LYS A 73 -13.45 -6.83 4.63
C LYS A 73 -12.29 -7.17 5.57
N THR A 74 -11.16 -6.49 5.42
CA THR A 74 -9.90 -6.84 6.08
C THR A 74 -9.77 -6.27 7.49
N ARG A 75 -10.34 -5.08 7.73
CA ARG A 75 -10.29 -4.29 8.96
C ARG A 75 -8.86 -3.91 9.39
N ARG A 76 -7.92 -3.90 8.45
CA ARG A 76 -6.56 -3.37 8.60
C ARG A 76 -6.18 -2.61 7.34
N LEU A 77 -5.65 -1.41 7.51
CA LEU A 77 -5.25 -0.52 6.42
C LEU A 77 -3.76 -0.18 6.52
N VAL A 78 -3.04 -0.43 5.45
CA VAL A 78 -1.65 0.00 5.26
C VAL A 78 -1.58 0.76 3.94
N VAL A 79 -0.99 1.95 3.95
CA VAL A 79 -0.74 2.73 2.75
C VAL A 79 0.75 2.82 2.52
N LEU A 80 1.18 2.44 1.31
CA LEU A 80 2.56 2.47 0.84
C LEU A 80 2.71 3.67 -0.09
N ASP A 81 3.51 4.66 0.32
CA ASP A 81 3.66 5.92 -0.40
C ASP A 81 5.16 6.19 -0.65
N PRO A 82 5.59 6.38 -1.91
CA PRO A 82 6.96 6.75 -2.22
C PRO A 82 7.30 8.20 -1.86
N GLY A 83 6.35 8.94 -1.30
CA GLY A 83 6.55 10.27 -0.74
C GLY A 83 7.04 10.25 0.71
N TRP A 84 7.27 11.44 1.27
CA TRP A 84 7.66 11.62 2.66
C TRP A 84 6.52 11.26 3.62
N HIS A 85 6.91 10.90 4.85
CA HIS A 85 5.95 10.52 5.88
C HIS A 85 5.02 11.69 6.26
N SER A 86 5.54 12.93 6.29
CA SER A 86 4.76 14.13 6.54
C SER A 86 4.15 14.67 5.26
N PHE A 87 2.89 15.06 5.31
CA PHE A 87 2.12 15.68 4.22
C PHE A 87 2.02 14.84 2.93
N GLY A 88 2.37 13.55 2.98
CA GLY A 88 2.26 12.63 1.84
C GLY A 88 0.82 12.16 1.57
N ALA A 89 0.59 11.59 0.39
CA ALA A 89 -0.70 11.05 -0.04
C ALA A 89 -1.25 9.96 0.90
N ALA A 90 -0.36 9.23 1.58
CA ALA A 90 -0.76 8.22 2.55
C ALA A 90 -1.59 8.80 3.70
N SER A 91 -1.27 10.01 4.16
CA SER A 91 -2.02 10.68 5.23
C SER A 91 -3.43 11.03 4.77
N GLU A 92 -3.55 11.59 3.58
CA GLU A 92 -4.84 11.95 2.96
C GLU A 92 -5.71 10.72 2.74
N ILE A 93 -5.15 9.63 2.21
CA ILE A 93 -5.90 8.39 1.96
C ILE A 93 -6.45 7.83 3.27
N ILE A 94 -5.63 7.76 4.33
CA ILE A 94 -6.08 7.24 5.63
C ILE A 94 -7.16 8.15 6.24
N SER A 95 -6.95 9.47 6.26
CA SER A 95 -7.92 10.43 6.78
C SER A 95 -9.25 10.32 6.06
N SER A 96 -9.24 10.43 4.74
CA SER A 96 -10.43 10.34 3.91
C SER A 96 -11.18 9.00 4.03
N VAL A 97 -10.48 7.88 4.17
CA VAL A 97 -11.11 6.57 4.38
C VAL A 97 -11.81 6.53 5.73
N LEU A 98 -11.18 7.04 6.80
CA LEU A 98 -11.75 7.04 8.15
C LEU A 98 -12.90 8.05 8.29
N GLU A 99 -12.85 9.19 7.59
CA GLU A 99 -13.92 10.19 7.57
C GLU A 99 -15.18 9.71 6.83
N LYS A 100 -14.99 9.00 5.71
CA LYS A 100 -16.11 8.51 4.89
C LYS A 100 -16.83 7.33 5.52
N GLU A 101 -16.14 6.54 6.34
CA GLU A 101 -16.71 5.35 6.95
C GLU A 101 -16.13 5.13 8.35
N TYR A 102 -17.01 4.96 9.32
CA TYR A 102 -16.60 4.60 10.68
C TYR A 102 -16.31 3.09 10.75
N PHE A 103 -15.03 2.76 10.92
CA PHE A 103 -14.59 1.38 11.06
C PHE A 103 -14.11 1.06 12.46
N LYS A 104 -14.47 -0.10 12.96
CA LYS A 104 -13.74 -0.70 14.06
C LYS A 104 -12.56 -1.49 13.49
N LEU A 105 -11.43 -0.82 13.24
CA LEU A 105 -10.22 -1.47 12.75
C LEU A 105 -9.64 -2.43 13.81
N LYS A 106 -8.98 -3.49 13.35
CA LYS A 106 -8.27 -4.46 14.20
C LYS A 106 -6.88 -3.96 14.63
N SER A 107 -6.36 -2.94 13.97
CA SER A 107 -5.10 -2.26 14.30
C SER A 107 -5.16 -0.79 13.88
N LYS A 108 -4.24 0.04 14.41
CA LYS A 108 -4.05 1.40 13.89
C LYS A 108 -3.67 1.32 12.40
N PRO A 109 -4.17 2.24 11.56
CA PRO A 109 -3.68 2.36 10.18
C PRO A 109 -2.18 2.59 10.17
N LEU A 110 -1.49 2.05 9.17
CA LEU A 110 -0.05 2.17 9.04
C LEU A 110 0.31 2.91 7.75
N ARG A 111 1.18 3.90 7.87
CA ARG A 111 1.82 4.56 6.74
C ARG A 111 3.23 4.02 6.59
N LEU A 112 3.55 3.45 5.45
CA LEU A 112 4.90 3.08 5.06
C LEU A 112 5.33 4.06 3.98
N CYS A 113 6.15 5.04 4.37
CA CYS A 113 6.58 6.17 3.57
C CYS A 113 8.09 6.35 3.71
N LEU A 114 8.65 7.26 2.94
CA LEU A 114 10.03 7.69 3.11
C LEU A 114 10.18 8.57 4.36
N PRO A 115 11.35 8.60 5.00
CA PRO A 115 11.63 9.54 6.08
C PRO A 115 11.64 10.98 5.55
N ASP A 116 11.32 11.94 6.44
CA ASP A 116 11.27 13.38 6.13
C ASP A 116 12.69 13.95 5.99
N SER A 117 13.41 13.46 5.00
CA SER A 117 14.79 13.85 4.70
C SER A 117 15.11 13.69 3.22
N HIS A 118 16.14 14.36 2.75
CA HIS A 118 16.64 14.18 1.38
C HIS A 118 17.21 12.78 1.17
N THR A 119 17.11 12.30 -0.07
CA THR A 119 17.73 11.03 -0.48
C THR A 119 19.26 11.11 -0.30
N PRO A 120 19.87 10.16 0.41
CA PRO A 120 21.32 10.13 0.57
C PRO A 120 22.06 9.91 -0.75
N MET A 121 23.18 10.58 -0.95
CA MET A 121 24.03 10.44 -2.14
C MET A 121 24.79 9.09 -2.19
N SER A 122 25.02 8.46 -1.04
CA SER A 122 25.70 7.16 -0.96
C SER A 122 24.74 6.02 -1.34
N LYS A 123 25.11 5.18 -2.31
CA LYS A 123 24.35 3.99 -2.71
C LYS A 123 23.96 3.06 -1.55
N ASN A 124 24.83 2.93 -0.54
CA ASN A 124 24.56 2.08 0.64
C ASN A 124 23.52 2.70 1.57
N LEU A 125 23.49 4.01 1.71
CA LEU A 125 22.48 4.73 2.49
C LEU A 125 21.18 4.83 1.71
N GLU A 126 21.24 5.09 0.41
CA GLU A 126 20.09 5.14 -0.49
C GLU A 126 19.26 3.84 -0.44
N LYS A 127 19.92 2.66 -0.48
CA LYS A 127 19.25 1.37 -0.32
C LYS A 127 18.49 1.24 1.01
N LYS A 128 18.97 1.91 2.07
CA LYS A 128 18.30 1.92 3.37
C LYS A 128 17.18 2.95 3.45
N TYR A 129 17.22 3.95 2.58
CA TYR A 129 16.24 5.03 2.54
C TYR A 129 14.92 4.56 1.92
N TYR A 130 14.97 3.90 0.79
CA TYR A 130 13.77 3.44 0.09
C TYR A 130 13.10 2.25 0.77
N LEU A 131 11.77 2.18 0.57
CA LEU A 131 11.00 1.00 0.93
C LEU A 131 11.33 -0.14 -0.05
N ASP A 132 11.36 -1.35 0.49
CA ASP A 132 11.45 -2.58 -0.26
C ASP A 132 10.48 -3.64 0.29
N GLN A 133 10.32 -4.73 -0.43
CA GLN A 133 9.44 -5.83 -0.04
C GLN A 133 9.73 -6.38 1.36
N TYR A 134 10.99 -6.37 1.82
CA TYR A 134 11.39 -6.93 3.12
C TYR A 134 10.98 -6.01 4.27
N LYS A 135 11.17 -4.69 4.11
CA LYS A 135 10.70 -3.69 5.08
C LYS A 135 9.18 -3.72 5.19
N ILE A 136 8.48 -3.74 4.03
CA ILE A 136 7.01 -3.84 3.95
C ILE A 136 6.53 -5.09 4.68
N PHE A 137 7.08 -6.27 4.36
CA PHE A 137 6.74 -7.53 5.02
C PHE A 137 6.96 -7.47 6.54
N LYS A 138 8.14 -6.98 6.98
CA LYS A 138 8.51 -6.89 8.39
C LYS A 138 7.54 -6.02 9.19
N ASP A 139 7.16 -4.88 8.64
CA ASP A 139 6.30 -3.93 9.35
C ASP A 139 4.83 -4.39 9.35
N ILE A 140 4.34 -4.96 8.26
CA ILE A 140 3.00 -5.55 8.24
C ILE A 140 2.91 -6.74 9.21
N LYS A 141 3.92 -7.61 9.27
CA LYS A 141 3.95 -8.74 10.22
C LYS A 141 3.80 -8.29 11.68
N LYS A 142 4.29 -7.10 12.05
CA LYS A 142 4.14 -6.54 13.39
C LYS A 142 2.68 -6.27 13.76
N LEU A 143 1.80 -5.95 12.78
CA LEU A 143 0.37 -5.71 13.03
C LEU A 143 -0.39 -6.97 13.47
N PHE A 144 0.19 -8.14 13.24
CA PHE A 144 -0.39 -9.44 13.58
C PHE A 144 0.21 -10.07 14.83
N LYS A 145 1.28 -9.50 15.40
CA LYS A 145 1.77 -9.95 16.69
C LYS A 145 0.75 -9.56 17.76
N LYS A 146 0.19 -10.54 18.47
CA LYS A 146 -0.57 -10.26 19.70
C LYS A 146 0.36 -9.51 20.68
N LYS A 147 -0.13 -8.39 21.23
CA LYS A 147 0.47 -7.81 22.43
C LYS A 147 0.24 -8.76 23.60
#